data_268b0122a9a554fa1bf16bbfd62d6fdf
#
_entry.id   268b0122a9a554fa1bf16bbfd62d6fdf
#
_cell.length_a   1.000
_cell.length_b   1.000
_cell.length_c   1.000
_cell.angle_alpha   90.00
_cell.angle_beta   90.00
_cell.angle_gamma   90.00
#
_symmetry.space_group_name_H-M   'P 1'
#
loop_
_entity.id
_entity.type
_entity.pdbx_description
1 polymer ?
#
loop_
_entity_poly.entity_id
_entity_poly.type
_entity_poly.pdbx_seq_one_letter_code
_entity_poly.pdbx_strand_id
1 'polypeptide(L)'
;MSVLTESAPTPAQVSPSRTVLWLILGLVLVADALDMIDSTVTNIAAPTIVDDVGGGETLIKWLGAAYALAMGVLLVVGGRLGDKFGQRRLFLIGMIGFTAASAGCGLAPDPVLLVVARVVQGAFGALLLPQGMAIMTRTFPREMLAKAFNLFGPLLGLATVGGPVLAGFVIDADVAGLSWRPIFLVNLILGGVGIIAALRLLPHDDGDRSLTVDGPGAGYLGVTMFGLMFGLIEGSANGWDALPVGSLAVGLVALALFARRQRIAANPLIKPSLLSNRGFTAGLIVGLLFFAVTSGSTYVVSLFMQQALNAGPRDAALGLLPLTIGIIIAAGACMALTRRLGRTLILIGMLITLVGTGWLLALVVAHGTDLSLWALAPAVLVTGLGMGTCFGTIFDIALGDIAPDEAGSAGGALTAIQQLAAGIGSATVTTIYFHAGAPAHAMTVSLVTVLVVTVVCLPAVLLLPRNAPAEQAS
;
A
#
# COMPACT_ATOMS: atom_id res chain seq x y z
N MET A 1 25.38 59.56 -11.18
CA MET A 1 25.06 58.68 -12.35
C MET A 1 24.97 57.28 -11.84
N SER A 2 23.79 56.85 -11.40
CA SER A 2 23.53 55.48 -10.97
C SER A 2 23.05 54.69 -12.16
N VAL A 3 23.86 53.73 -12.59
CA VAL A 3 23.47 52.78 -13.67
C VAL A 3 22.50 51.77 -13.06
N LEU A 4 21.22 51.88 -13.43
CA LEU A 4 20.24 50.88 -13.20
C LEU A 4 20.58 49.68 -14.08
N THR A 5 21.11 48.61 -13.48
CA THR A 5 21.22 47.31 -14.13
C THR A 5 19.82 46.74 -14.28
N GLU A 6 19.27 46.85 -15.47
CA GLU A 6 18.04 46.21 -15.93
C GLU A 6 18.26 44.70 -15.87
N SER A 7 17.62 44.04 -14.89
CA SER A 7 17.62 42.57 -14.81
C SER A 7 16.90 42.00 -16.04
N ALA A 8 17.61 41.18 -16.82
CA ALA A 8 17.05 40.49 -17.98
C ALA A 8 15.77 39.74 -17.55
N PRO A 9 14.70 39.78 -18.35
CA PRO A 9 13.46 39.09 -18.04
C PRO A 9 13.72 37.57 -17.98
N THR A 10 13.40 36.99 -16.84
CA THR A 10 13.39 35.53 -16.67
C THR A 10 12.54 34.91 -17.79
N PRO A 11 13.03 33.91 -18.55
CA PRO A 11 12.27 33.33 -19.63
C PRO A 11 10.93 32.83 -19.07
N ALA A 12 9.84 33.30 -19.67
CA ALA A 12 8.49 32.92 -19.30
C ALA A 12 8.40 31.39 -19.39
N GLN A 13 8.22 30.74 -18.25
CA GLN A 13 7.92 29.30 -18.21
C GLN A 13 6.60 29.12 -18.95
N VAL A 14 6.68 28.54 -20.15
CA VAL A 14 5.50 28.20 -20.95
C VAL A 14 4.71 27.18 -20.17
N SER A 15 3.58 27.59 -19.58
CA SER A 15 2.68 26.71 -18.87
C SER A 15 2.25 25.58 -19.81
N PRO A 16 2.38 24.30 -19.40
CA PRO A 16 2.00 23.18 -20.24
C PRO A 16 0.54 23.31 -20.69
N SER A 17 0.25 22.94 -21.93
CA SER A 17 -1.13 22.97 -22.43
C SER A 17 -2.01 22.05 -21.56
N ARG A 18 -3.31 22.36 -21.50
CA ARG A 18 -4.27 21.55 -20.72
C ARG A 18 -4.25 20.08 -21.10
N THR A 19 -4.02 19.76 -22.37
CA THR A 19 -3.87 18.39 -22.88
C THR A 19 -2.64 17.70 -22.27
N VAL A 20 -1.50 18.39 -22.23
CA VAL A 20 -0.26 17.85 -21.63
C VAL A 20 -0.45 17.58 -20.14
N LEU A 21 -1.15 18.44 -19.41
CA LEU A 21 -1.47 18.22 -18.00
C LEU A 21 -2.31 16.95 -17.81
N TRP A 22 -3.34 16.71 -18.61
CA TRP A 22 -4.13 15.49 -18.55
C TRP A 22 -3.32 14.24 -18.91
N LEU A 23 -2.38 14.33 -19.85
CA LEU A 23 -1.47 13.24 -20.19
C LEU A 23 -0.49 12.93 -19.05
N ILE A 24 0.04 13.95 -18.35
CA ILE A 24 0.88 13.78 -17.15
C ILE A 24 0.07 13.11 -16.04
N LEU A 25 -1.18 13.54 -15.80
CA LEU A 25 -2.06 12.90 -14.85
C LEU A 25 -2.26 11.41 -15.19
N GLY A 26 -2.61 11.13 -16.46
CA GLY A 26 -2.79 9.75 -16.93
C GLY A 26 -1.55 8.89 -16.71
N LEU A 27 -0.35 9.43 -16.97
CA LEU A 27 0.92 8.74 -16.72
C LEU A 27 1.11 8.42 -15.23
N VAL A 28 0.90 9.39 -14.33
CA VAL A 28 1.04 9.18 -12.88
C VAL A 28 0.02 8.18 -12.39
N LEU A 29 -1.24 8.30 -12.80
CA LEU A 29 -2.29 7.38 -12.42
C LEU A 29 -2.04 5.94 -12.90
N VAL A 30 -1.47 5.78 -14.11
CA VAL A 30 -1.07 4.45 -14.62
C VAL A 30 0.08 3.87 -13.81
N ALA A 31 1.07 4.69 -13.43
CA ALA A 31 2.18 4.23 -12.60
C ALA A 31 1.71 3.76 -11.21
N ASP A 32 0.80 4.53 -10.59
CA ASP A 32 0.24 4.17 -9.28
C ASP A 32 -0.70 2.96 -9.38
N ALA A 33 -1.47 2.85 -10.46
CA ALA A 33 -2.32 1.68 -10.71
C ALA A 33 -1.49 0.41 -10.92
N LEU A 34 -0.37 0.49 -11.67
CA LEU A 34 0.56 -0.62 -11.83
C LEU A 34 1.10 -1.11 -10.49
N ASP A 35 1.53 -0.18 -9.63
CA ASP A 35 2.02 -0.48 -8.28
C ASP A 35 0.95 -1.17 -7.43
N MET A 36 -0.29 -0.64 -7.42
CA MET A 36 -1.40 -1.19 -6.66
C MET A 36 -1.85 -2.57 -7.18
N ILE A 37 -1.95 -2.74 -8.49
CA ILE A 37 -2.27 -4.03 -9.11
C ILE A 37 -1.21 -5.05 -8.73
N ASP A 38 0.07 -4.70 -8.90
CA ASP A 38 1.19 -5.60 -8.65
C ASP A 38 1.32 -5.99 -7.16
N SER A 39 1.01 -5.08 -6.23
CA SER A 39 0.99 -5.38 -4.80
C SER A 39 -0.13 -6.35 -4.40
N THR A 40 -1.24 -6.37 -5.12
CA THR A 40 -2.44 -7.17 -4.79
C THR A 40 -2.57 -8.46 -5.60
N VAL A 41 -1.95 -8.53 -6.78
CA VAL A 41 -2.02 -9.67 -7.71
C VAL A 41 -1.52 -10.96 -7.07
N THR A 42 -0.51 -10.86 -6.20
CA THR A 42 0.06 -12.01 -5.49
C THR A 42 -0.89 -12.68 -4.51
N ASN A 43 -1.95 -11.98 -4.05
CA ASN A 43 -2.94 -12.57 -3.15
C ASN A 43 -3.69 -13.76 -3.81
N ILE A 44 -3.96 -13.66 -5.11
CA ILE A 44 -4.61 -14.70 -5.90
C ILE A 44 -3.58 -15.68 -6.48
N ALA A 45 -2.44 -15.17 -6.93
CA ALA A 45 -1.44 -15.96 -7.61
C ALA A 45 -0.58 -16.84 -6.67
N ALA A 46 -0.51 -16.51 -5.36
CA ALA A 46 0.40 -17.15 -4.42
C ALA A 46 0.32 -18.69 -4.40
N PRO A 47 -0.85 -19.34 -4.31
CA PRO A 47 -0.92 -20.80 -4.35
C PRO A 47 -0.37 -21.37 -5.67
N THR A 48 -0.80 -20.82 -6.81
CA THR A 48 -0.34 -21.27 -8.14
C THR A 48 1.17 -21.08 -8.34
N ILE A 49 1.74 -19.99 -7.80
CA ILE A 49 3.18 -19.72 -7.82
C ILE A 49 3.92 -20.79 -7.03
N VAL A 50 3.44 -21.10 -5.81
CA VAL A 50 4.07 -22.10 -4.94
C VAL A 50 4.02 -23.50 -5.53
N ASP A 51 2.94 -23.85 -6.19
CA ASP A 51 2.79 -25.14 -6.88
C ASP A 51 3.79 -25.29 -8.03
N ASP A 52 4.16 -24.20 -8.70
CA ASP A 52 5.09 -24.21 -9.84
C ASP A 52 6.57 -24.12 -9.41
N VAL A 53 6.92 -23.17 -8.51
CA VAL A 53 8.33 -22.92 -8.14
C VAL A 53 8.74 -23.52 -6.80
N GLY A 54 7.78 -24.07 -6.02
CA GLY A 54 8.02 -24.58 -4.67
C GLY A 54 8.05 -23.47 -3.60
N GLY A 55 8.70 -23.77 -2.46
CA GLY A 55 8.88 -22.80 -1.36
C GLY A 55 7.78 -22.82 -0.29
N GLY A 56 6.68 -23.56 -0.51
CA GLY A 56 5.64 -23.81 0.47
C GLY A 56 5.03 -22.53 1.10
N GLU A 57 4.54 -22.68 2.34
CA GLU A 57 3.90 -21.59 3.09
C GLU A 57 4.80 -20.37 3.30
N THR A 58 6.11 -20.60 3.43
CA THR A 58 7.09 -19.52 3.58
C THR A 58 7.09 -18.59 2.37
N LEU A 59 7.04 -19.15 1.15
CA LEU A 59 6.96 -18.33 -0.06
C LEU A 59 5.65 -17.55 -0.12
N ILE A 60 4.50 -18.16 0.21
CA ILE A 60 3.20 -17.46 0.27
C ILE A 60 3.30 -16.19 1.12
N LYS A 61 3.91 -16.29 2.31
CA LYS A 61 4.08 -15.17 3.24
C LYS A 61 5.04 -14.11 2.67
N TRP A 62 6.15 -14.53 2.06
CA TRP A 62 7.16 -13.60 1.51
C TRP A 62 6.73 -12.90 0.23
N LEU A 63 5.86 -13.48 -0.60
CA LEU A 63 5.40 -12.84 -1.84
C LEU A 63 4.77 -11.45 -1.61
N GLY A 64 3.91 -11.34 -0.61
CA GLY A 64 3.33 -10.06 -0.23
C GLY A 64 4.28 -9.20 0.63
N ALA A 65 4.90 -9.83 1.63
CA ALA A 65 5.73 -9.13 2.61
C ALA A 65 7.00 -8.52 2.03
N ALA A 66 7.69 -9.21 1.10
CA ALA A 66 8.94 -8.73 0.51
C ALA A 66 8.78 -7.42 -0.26
N TYR A 67 7.72 -7.32 -1.05
CA TYR A 67 7.37 -6.11 -1.78
C TYR A 67 7.00 -4.96 -0.83
N ALA A 68 6.05 -5.20 0.07
CA ALA A 68 5.57 -4.20 1.02
C ALA A 68 6.68 -3.69 1.94
N LEU A 69 7.59 -4.57 2.37
CA LEU A 69 8.77 -4.23 3.18
C LEU A 69 9.68 -3.25 2.45
N ALA A 70 10.12 -3.61 1.25
CA ALA A 70 11.03 -2.78 0.46
C ALA A 70 10.40 -1.42 0.13
N MET A 71 9.13 -1.43 -0.25
CA MET A 71 8.37 -0.23 -0.55
C MET A 71 8.21 0.66 0.69
N GLY A 72 7.78 0.12 1.82
CA GLY A 72 7.58 0.88 3.06
C GLY A 72 8.87 1.56 3.56
N VAL A 73 10.01 0.87 3.48
CA VAL A 73 11.32 1.44 3.86
C VAL A 73 11.71 2.60 2.95
N LEU A 74 11.59 2.40 1.64
CA LEU A 74 12.17 3.31 0.65
C LEU A 74 11.22 4.43 0.22
N LEU A 75 9.90 4.32 0.52
CA LEU A 75 8.94 5.36 0.16
C LEU A 75 9.27 6.72 0.80
N VAL A 76 9.62 6.72 2.09
CA VAL A 76 10.00 7.94 2.82
C VAL A 76 11.32 8.51 2.29
N VAL A 77 12.25 7.63 1.98
CA VAL A 77 13.56 8.00 1.39
C VAL A 77 13.38 8.48 -0.04
N GLY A 78 12.52 7.83 -0.82
CA GLY A 78 12.24 8.13 -2.22
C GLY A 78 11.77 9.57 -2.42
N GLY A 79 10.88 10.07 -1.58
CA GLY A 79 10.44 11.47 -1.62
C GLY A 79 11.62 12.45 -1.47
N ARG A 80 12.48 12.23 -0.47
CA ARG A 80 13.68 13.06 -0.25
C ARG A 80 14.71 12.97 -1.38
N LEU A 81 14.85 11.78 -1.98
CA LEU A 81 15.72 11.61 -3.14
C LEU A 81 15.21 12.42 -4.34
N GLY A 82 13.89 12.47 -4.54
CA GLY A 82 13.29 13.27 -5.60
C GLY A 82 13.51 14.76 -5.43
N ASP A 83 13.37 15.28 -4.22
CA ASP A 83 13.66 16.67 -3.91
C ASP A 83 15.13 17.02 -4.19
N LYS A 84 16.06 16.09 -3.90
CA LYS A 84 17.50 16.29 -4.08
C LYS A 84 17.97 16.14 -5.54
N PHE A 85 17.50 15.12 -6.25
CA PHE A 85 18.05 14.72 -7.56
C PHE A 85 17.12 15.01 -8.73
N GLY A 86 15.94 15.59 -8.47
CA GLY A 86 14.91 15.86 -9.45
C GLY A 86 13.86 14.75 -9.55
N GLN A 87 12.59 15.12 -9.52
CA GLN A 87 11.47 14.21 -9.48
C GLN A 87 11.30 13.41 -10.77
N ARG A 88 11.47 14.06 -11.93
CA ARG A 88 11.44 13.38 -13.23
C ARG A 88 12.49 12.26 -13.31
N ARG A 89 13.71 12.54 -12.86
CA ARG A 89 14.81 11.57 -12.90
C ARG A 89 14.50 10.37 -12.01
N LEU A 90 14.02 10.60 -10.79
CA LEU A 90 13.67 9.52 -9.85
C LEU A 90 12.45 8.74 -10.31
N PHE A 91 11.44 9.39 -10.90
CA PHE A 91 10.29 8.73 -11.50
C PHE A 91 10.71 7.77 -12.62
N LEU A 92 11.59 8.22 -13.52
CA LEU A 92 12.13 7.38 -14.60
C LEU A 92 12.95 6.20 -14.08
N ILE A 93 13.83 6.42 -13.08
CA ILE A 93 14.59 5.35 -12.44
C ILE A 93 13.64 4.34 -11.79
N GLY A 94 12.62 4.82 -11.07
CA GLY A 94 11.57 3.99 -10.47
C GLY A 94 10.85 3.13 -11.51
N MET A 95 10.38 3.76 -12.59
CA MET A 95 9.63 3.07 -13.65
C MET A 95 10.49 2.03 -14.38
N ILE A 96 11.73 2.36 -14.74
CA ILE A 96 12.65 1.44 -15.41
C ILE A 96 12.99 0.26 -14.50
N GLY A 97 13.35 0.55 -13.23
CA GLY A 97 13.71 -0.48 -12.26
C GLY A 97 12.53 -1.38 -11.90
N PHE A 98 11.33 -0.82 -11.69
CA PHE A 98 10.10 -1.57 -11.46
C PHE A 98 9.79 -2.51 -12.63
N THR A 99 9.85 -2.01 -13.86
CA THR A 99 9.59 -2.79 -15.07
C THR A 99 10.62 -3.92 -15.24
N ALA A 100 11.89 -3.64 -15.01
CA ALA A 100 12.96 -4.66 -15.09
C ALA A 100 12.79 -5.72 -13.98
N ALA A 101 12.45 -5.31 -12.75
CA ALA A 101 12.21 -6.24 -11.66
C ALA A 101 10.94 -7.10 -11.90
N SER A 102 9.90 -6.54 -12.53
CA SER A 102 8.74 -7.31 -12.99
C SER A 102 9.11 -8.40 -13.98
N ALA A 103 10.03 -8.12 -14.92
CA ALA A 103 10.58 -9.16 -15.77
C ALA A 103 11.30 -10.25 -14.95
N GLY A 104 12.08 -9.85 -13.94
CA GLY A 104 12.74 -10.77 -13.01
C GLY A 104 11.73 -11.65 -12.26
N CYS A 105 10.61 -11.10 -11.81
CA CYS A 105 9.53 -11.88 -11.18
C CYS A 105 8.91 -12.89 -12.16
N GLY A 106 8.51 -12.44 -13.36
CA GLY A 106 7.86 -13.29 -14.36
C GLY A 106 8.77 -14.38 -14.94
N LEU A 107 10.08 -14.21 -14.86
CA LEU A 107 11.08 -15.17 -15.35
C LEU A 107 11.75 -15.99 -14.23
N ALA A 108 11.35 -15.80 -12.97
CA ALA A 108 11.96 -16.47 -11.83
C ALA A 108 11.78 -18.00 -11.91
N PRO A 109 12.88 -18.78 -11.87
CA PRO A 109 12.84 -20.23 -11.88
C PRO A 109 12.72 -20.85 -10.47
N ASP A 110 12.96 -20.08 -9.41
CA ASP A 110 12.99 -20.56 -8.03
C ASP A 110 12.44 -19.49 -7.04
N PRO A 111 12.06 -19.91 -5.82
CA PRO A 111 11.50 -19.03 -4.80
C PRO A 111 12.41 -17.87 -4.39
N VAL A 112 13.73 -18.12 -4.30
CA VAL A 112 14.70 -17.13 -3.80
C VAL A 112 14.83 -15.98 -4.78
N LEU A 113 14.99 -16.28 -6.07
CA LEU A 113 15.06 -15.26 -7.11
C LEU A 113 13.76 -14.46 -7.20
N LEU A 114 12.61 -15.13 -7.05
CA LEU A 114 11.31 -14.46 -7.04
C LEU A 114 11.19 -13.46 -5.87
N VAL A 115 11.54 -13.87 -4.65
CA VAL A 115 11.52 -12.98 -3.47
C VAL A 115 12.50 -11.82 -3.64
N VAL A 116 13.72 -12.07 -4.12
CA VAL A 116 14.70 -11.00 -4.40
C VAL A 116 14.17 -10.03 -5.44
N ALA A 117 13.57 -10.54 -6.53
CA ALA A 117 12.96 -9.69 -7.55
C ALA A 117 11.80 -8.85 -6.99
N ARG A 118 10.97 -9.41 -6.07
CA ARG A 118 9.91 -8.69 -5.36
C ARG A 118 10.45 -7.58 -4.46
N VAL A 119 11.57 -7.82 -3.74
CA VAL A 119 12.25 -6.77 -2.96
C VAL A 119 12.72 -5.63 -3.87
N VAL A 120 13.38 -5.97 -4.97
CA VAL A 120 13.89 -4.98 -5.95
C VAL A 120 12.71 -4.21 -6.57
N GLN A 121 11.64 -4.89 -6.93
CA GLN A 121 10.43 -4.29 -7.51
C GLN A 121 9.77 -3.30 -6.53
N GLY A 122 9.57 -3.67 -5.26
CA GLY A 122 9.06 -2.78 -4.23
C GLY A 122 9.97 -1.59 -3.96
N ALA A 123 11.30 -1.78 -4.02
CA ALA A 123 12.26 -0.71 -3.88
C ALA A 123 12.13 0.38 -4.98
N PHE A 124 11.93 -0.03 -6.22
CA PHE A 124 11.71 0.90 -7.33
C PHE A 124 10.28 1.44 -7.36
N GLY A 125 9.27 0.67 -6.95
CA GLY A 125 7.89 1.13 -6.74
C GLY A 125 7.80 2.29 -5.76
N ALA A 126 8.58 2.23 -4.68
CA ALA A 126 8.67 3.31 -3.68
C ALA A 126 9.16 4.66 -4.23
N LEU A 127 9.75 4.69 -5.41
CA LEU A 127 10.13 5.94 -6.08
C LEU A 127 8.99 6.54 -6.90
N LEU A 128 7.98 5.77 -7.30
CA LEU A 128 6.94 6.24 -8.24
C LEU A 128 5.94 7.16 -7.56
N LEU A 129 5.29 6.71 -6.51
CA LEU A 129 4.21 7.43 -5.84
C LEU A 129 4.62 8.83 -5.36
N PRO A 130 5.72 9.02 -4.58
CA PRO A 130 6.11 10.35 -4.12
C PRO A 130 6.49 11.30 -5.26
N GLN A 131 7.12 10.77 -6.32
CA GLN A 131 7.50 11.60 -7.47
C GLN A 131 6.28 11.99 -8.29
N GLY A 132 5.34 11.07 -8.52
CA GLY A 132 4.08 11.34 -9.21
C GLY A 132 3.31 12.47 -8.54
N MET A 133 3.12 12.37 -7.22
CA MET A 133 2.46 13.42 -6.41
C MET A 133 3.19 14.76 -6.47
N ALA A 134 4.52 14.75 -6.33
CA ALA A 134 5.32 15.96 -6.38
C ALA A 134 5.32 16.62 -7.76
N ILE A 135 5.38 15.84 -8.85
CA ILE A 135 5.26 16.34 -10.23
C ILE A 135 3.90 17.01 -10.42
N MET A 136 2.82 16.39 -9.96
CA MET A 136 1.48 16.97 -10.08
C MET A 136 1.35 18.28 -9.30
N THR A 137 1.77 18.32 -8.04
CA THR A 137 1.66 19.51 -7.19
C THR A 137 2.46 20.68 -7.71
N ARG A 138 3.59 20.46 -8.41
CA ARG A 138 4.41 21.52 -9.04
C ARG A 138 3.91 21.96 -10.41
N THR A 139 3.26 21.07 -11.16
CA THR A 139 2.95 21.31 -12.58
C THR A 139 1.51 21.79 -12.76
N PHE A 140 0.59 21.39 -11.88
CA PHE A 140 -0.84 21.65 -12.05
C PHE A 140 -1.28 22.95 -11.38
N PRO A 141 -2.14 23.75 -12.04
CA PRO A 141 -2.87 24.83 -11.39
C PRO A 141 -3.73 24.29 -10.24
N ARG A 142 -3.91 25.05 -9.15
CA ARG A 142 -4.66 24.62 -7.97
C ARG A 142 -6.05 24.06 -8.26
N GLU A 143 -6.78 24.67 -9.19
CA GLU A 143 -8.12 24.22 -9.60
C GLU A 143 -8.13 22.85 -10.29
N MET A 144 -7.10 22.55 -11.08
CA MET A 144 -6.95 21.26 -11.74
C MET A 144 -6.42 20.20 -10.80
N LEU A 145 -5.57 20.57 -9.84
CA LEU A 145 -4.99 19.67 -8.85
C LEU A 145 -6.10 19.02 -8.00
N ALA A 146 -7.09 19.80 -7.54
CA ALA A 146 -8.24 19.26 -6.82
C ALA A 146 -9.03 18.22 -7.64
N LYS A 147 -9.22 18.48 -8.95
CA LYS A 147 -9.88 17.52 -9.85
C LYS A 147 -9.04 16.26 -10.08
N ALA A 148 -7.72 16.42 -10.18
CA ALA A 148 -6.80 15.30 -10.32
C ALA A 148 -6.84 14.39 -9.09
N PHE A 149 -6.78 14.94 -7.89
CA PHE A 149 -6.89 14.16 -6.65
C PHE A 149 -8.24 13.45 -6.49
N ASN A 150 -9.33 14.04 -6.98
CA ASN A 150 -10.63 13.38 -6.99
C ASN A 150 -10.68 12.12 -7.86
N LEU A 151 -9.78 11.98 -8.84
CA LEU A 151 -9.66 10.77 -9.67
C LEU A 151 -8.80 9.68 -9.01
N PHE A 152 -7.91 10.05 -8.07
CA PHE A 152 -7.02 9.10 -7.41
C PHE A 152 -7.78 8.06 -6.59
N GLY A 153 -8.73 8.48 -5.76
CA GLY A 153 -9.49 7.58 -4.91
C GLY A 153 -10.20 6.46 -5.69
N PRO A 154 -11.07 6.78 -6.66
CA PRO A 154 -11.72 5.78 -7.48
C PRO A 154 -10.76 4.89 -8.26
N LEU A 155 -9.66 5.46 -8.80
CA LEU A 155 -8.69 4.67 -9.55
C LEU A 155 -7.91 3.70 -8.66
N LEU A 156 -7.44 4.16 -7.49
CA LEU A 156 -6.77 3.29 -6.52
C LEU A 156 -7.70 2.18 -6.02
N GLY A 157 -8.97 2.49 -5.76
CA GLY A 157 -9.99 1.49 -5.47
C GLY A 157 -10.13 0.47 -6.59
N LEU A 158 -10.24 0.93 -7.84
CA LEU A 158 -10.35 0.04 -9.01
C LEU A 158 -9.08 -0.80 -9.22
N ALA A 159 -7.89 -0.24 -9.00
CA ALA A 159 -6.63 -0.95 -9.14
C ALA A 159 -6.45 -2.04 -8.06
N THR A 160 -6.79 -1.72 -6.81
CA THR A 160 -6.75 -2.67 -5.69
C THR A 160 -7.58 -3.92 -5.95
N VAL A 161 -8.68 -3.76 -6.69
CA VAL A 161 -9.62 -4.81 -7.08
C VAL A 161 -9.25 -5.46 -8.38
N GLY A 162 -8.84 -4.62 -9.32
CA GLY A 162 -8.46 -5.04 -10.66
C GLY A 162 -7.29 -6.03 -10.60
N GLY A 163 -6.37 -5.88 -9.66
CA GLY A 163 -5.23 -6.77 -9.48
C GLY A 163 -5.64 -8.23 -9.29
N PRO A 164 -6.35 -8.59 -8.22
CA PRO A 164 -6.82 -9.96 -7.99
C PRO A 164 -7.68 -10.50 -9.15
N VAL A 165 -8.58 -9.69 -9.71
CA VAL A 165 -9.44 -10.11 -10.82
C VAL A 165 -8.63 -10.39 -12.07
N LEU A 166 -7.73 -9.49 -12.45
CA LEU A 166 -6.82 -9.70 -13.59
C LEU A 166 -5.95 -10.95 -13.39
N ALA A 167 -5.40 -11.13 -12.18
CA ALA A 167 -4.62 -12.32 -11.85
C ALA A 167 -5.42 -13.61 -12.08
N GLY A 168 -6.64 -13.68 -11.54
CA GLY A 168 -7.51 -14.84 -11.69
C GLY A 168 -7.77 -15.17 -13.16
N PHE A 169 -8.15 -14.18 -13.97
CA PHE A 169 -8.39 -14.39 -15.39
C PHE A 169 -7.13 -14.76 -16.19
N VAL A 170 -6.00 -14.14 -15.88
CA VAL A 170 -4.72 -14.41 -16.59
C VAL A 170 -4.22 -15.82 -16.29
N ILE A 171 -4.32 -16.27 -15.03
CA ILE A 171 -3.92 -17.62 -14.62
C ILE A 171 -4.85 -18.66 -15.25
N ASP A 172 -6.17 -18.44 -15.20
CA ASP A 172 -7.17 -19.34 -15.77
C ASP A 172 -7.04 -19.49 -17.30
N ALA A 173 -6.67 -18.39 -17.97
CA ALA A 173 -6.47 -18.40 -19.42
C ALA A 173 -5.17 -19.14 -19.85
N ASP A 174 -4.26 -19.39 -18.95
CA ASP A 174 -2.97 -20.05 -19.16
C ASP A 174 -2.27 -19.64 -20.48
N VAL A 175 -2.11 -18.35 -20.69
CA VAL A 175 -1.62 -17.76 -21.94
C VAL A 175 -0.26 -18.35 -22.29
N ALA A 176 -0.18 -19.09 -23.39
CA ALA A 176 1.02 -19.75 -23.90
C ALA A 176 1.66 -20.78 -22.93
N GLY A 177 0.90 -21.36 -21.99
CA GLY A 177 1.44 -22.28 -20.98
C GLY A 177 2.32 -21.60 -19.93
N LEU A 178 2.20 -20.28 -19.77
CA LEU A 178 3.01 -19.48 -18.83
C LEU A 178 2.36 -19.36 -17.45
N SER A 179 1.15 -19.90 -17.24
CA SER A 179 0.44 -19.92 -15.97
C SER A 179 0.36 -18.53 -15.31
N TRP A 180 0.97 -18.32 -14.16
CA TRP A 180 0.98 -17.06 -13.40
C TRP A 180 1.96 -16.00 -13.95
N ARG A 181 2.97 -16.37 -14.72
CA ARG A 181 4.05 -15.47 -15.18
C ARG A 181 3.57 -14.23 -15.93
N PRO A 182 2.53 -14.29 -16.78
CA PRO A 182 2.04 -13.12 -17.51
C PRO A 182 1.54 -11.99 -16.61
N ILE A 183 1.13 -12.26 -15.34
CA ILE A 183 0.71 -11.23 -14.40
C ILE A 183 1.83 -10.21 -14.11
N PHE A 184 3.09 -10.64 -14.13
CA PHE A 184 4.24 -9.76 -13.99
C PHE A 184 4.74 -9.23 -15.33
N LEU A 185 4.67 -10.07 -16.39
CA LEU A 185 5.18 -9.70 -17.71
C LEU A 185 4.34 -8.59 -18.38
N VAL A 186 3.05 -8.44 -18.03
CA VAL A 186 2.22 -7.34 -18.53
C VAL A 186 2.79 -5.97 -18.13
N ASN A 187 3.48 -5.89 -17.00
CA ASN A 187 4.13 -4.67 -16.54
C ASN A 187 5.26 -4.20 -17.48
N LEU A 188 5.84 -5.09 -18.31
CA LEU A 188 6.85 -4.72 -19.31
C LEU A 188 6.21 -3.83 -20.40
N ILE A 189 5.00 -4.18 -20.82
CA ILE A 189 4.29 -3.42 -21.86
C ILE A 189 3.86 -2.07 -21.28
N LEU A 190 3.17 -2.09 -20.16
CA LEU A 190 2.62 -0.88 -19.54
C LEU A 190 3.74 0.03 -19.03
N GLY A 191 4.76 -0.54 -18.39
CA GLY A 191 5.95 0.18 -17.93
C GLY A 191 6.76 0.76 -19.09
N GLY A 192 6.92 0.01 -20.18
CA GLY A 192 7.58 0.50 -21.40
C GLY A 192 6.87 1.71 -22.01
N VAL A 193 5.55 1.65 -22.13
CA VAL A 193 4.73 2.79 -22.58
C VAL A 193 4.86 3.96 -21.59
N GLY A 194 4.82 3.69 -20.28
CA GLY A 194 5.01 4.68 -19.21
C GLY A 194 6.37 5.37 -19.27
N ILE A 195 7.45 4.63 -19.51
CA ILE A 195 8.81 5.17 -19.67
C ILE A 195 8.87 6.13 -20.87
N ILE A 196 8.34 5.71 -22.03
CA ILE A 196 8.32 6.56 -23.24
C ILE A 196 7.49 7.82 -22.99
N ALA A 197 6.34 7.71 -22.34
CA ALA A 197 5.49 8.84 -21.97
C ALA A 197 6.21 9.77 -20.99
N ALA A 198 6.85 9.24 -19.95
CA ALA A 198 7.59 10.02 -18.96
C ALA A 198 8.75 10.81 -19.60
N LEU A 199 9.50 10.20 -20.51
CA LEU A 199 10.59 10.86 -21.24
C LEU A 199 10.10 12.05 -22.05
N ARG A 200 8.88 11.99 -22.62
CA ARG A 200 8.31 13.03 -23.50
C ARG A 200 7.48 14.08 -22.78
N LEU A 201 6.79 13.71 -21.72
CA LEU A 201 5.78 14.56 -21.08
C LEU A 201 6.27 15.25 -19.82
N LEU A 202 7.15 14.60 -19.03
CA LEU A 202 7.54 15.15 -17.75
C LEU A 202 8.53 16.32 -17.91
N PRO A 203 8.27 17.46 -17.25
CA PRO A 203 9.18 18.60 -17.28
C PRO A 203 10.53 18.23 -16.63
N HIS A 204 11.61 18.86 -17.12
CA HIS A 204 12.91 18.72 -16.49
C HIS A 204 12.94 19.48 -15.17
N ASP A 205 13.54 18.84 -14.18
CA ASP A 205 13.88 19.46 -12.89
C ASP A 205 15.23 18.94 -12.43
N ASP A 206 16.07 19.81 -11.89
CA ASP A 206 17.43 19.46 -11.45
C ASP A 206 17.48 19.08 -9.97
N GLY A 207 16.38 19.28 -9.23
CA GLY A 207 16.32 19.11 -7.78
C GLY A 207 17.18 20.13 -7.03
N ASP A 208 17.27 19.97 -5.73
CA ASP A 208 18.13 20.77 -4.86
C ASP A 208 19.22 19.88 -4.23
N ARG A 209 20.41 19.93 -4.82
CA ARG A 209 21.58 19.14 -4.35
C ARG A 209 22.10 19.55 -2.97
N SER A 210 21.66 20.68 -2.42
CA SER A 210 22.02 21.12 -1.07
C SER A 210 21.29 20.33 0.01
N LEU A 211 20.16 19.69 -0.34
CA LEU A 211 19.40 18.87 0.56
C LEU A 211 20.18 17.62 0.98
N THR A 212 20.19 17.34 2.27
CA THR A 212 20.81 16.13 2.83
C THR A 212 19.74 15.10 3.16
N VAL A 213 19.99 13.85 2.79
CA VAL A 213 19.13 12.72 3.14
C VAL A 213 19.73 12.04 4.37
N ASP A 214 18.91 11.76 5.39
CA ASP A 214 19.35 11.04 6.59
C ASP A 214 19.57 9.55 6.28
N GLY A 215 20.73 9.22 5.70
CA GLY A 215 21.11 7.84 5.38
C GLY A 215 21.11 6.90 6.60
N PRO A 216 21.71 7.27 7.75
CA PRO A 216 21.63 6.46 8.96
C PRO A 216 20.19 6.24 9.44
N GLY A 217 19.32 7.26 9.38
CA GLY A 217 17.89 7.12 9.70
C GLY A 217 17.19 6.12 8.77
N ALA A 218 17.44 6.20 7.46
CA ALA A 218 16.93 5.23 6.50
C ALA A 218 17.43 3.81 6.77
N GLY A 219 18.70 3.65 7.12
CA GLY A 219 19.28 2.37 7.50
C GLY A 219 18.61 1.76 8.73
N TYR A 220 18.41 2.54 9.81
CA TYR A 220 17.70 2.06 10.99
C TYR A 220 16.24 1.68 10.69
N LEU A 221 15.54 2.45 9.86
CA LEU A 221 14.18 2.11 9.44
C LEU A 221 14.17 0.79 8.65
N GLY A 222 15.13 0.60 7.74
CA GLY A 222 15.27 -0.65 6.98
C GLY A 222 15.52 -1.86 7.86
N VAL A 223 16.45 -1.76 8.80
CA VAL A 223 16.75 -2.84 9.75
C VAL A 223 15.55 -3.11 10.66
N THR A 224 14.82 -2.07 11.09
CA THR A 224 13.58 -2.23 11.86
C THR A 224 12.56 -3.06 11.10
N MET A 225 12.23 -2.64 9.88
CA MET A 225 11.21 -3.29 9.08
C MET A 225 11.60 -4.72 8.72
N PHE A 226 12.85 -4.91 8.24
CA PHE A 226 13.36 -6.24 7.92
C PHE A 226 13.37 -7.15 9.15
N GLY A 227 13.91 -6.67 10.28
CA GLY A 227 14.00 -7.46 11.50
C GLY A 227 12.65 -7.90 12.05
N LEU A 228 11.66 -7.00 12.06
CA LEU A 228 10.31 -7.33 12.51
C LEU A 228 9.60 -8.30 11.55
N MET A 229 9.67 -8.03 10.24
CA MET A 229 8.99 -8.87 9.24
C MET A 229 9.62 -10.26 9.13
N PHE A 230 10.94 -10.33 9.00
CA PHE A 230 11.67 -11.58 8.94
C PHE A 230 11.41 -12.42 10.21
N GLY A 231 11.51 -11.80 11.39
CA GLY A 231 11.28 -12.49 12.65
C GLY A 231 9.86 -13.04 12.77
N LEU A 232 8.83 -12.29 12.34
CA LEU A 232 7.45 -12.76 12.33
C LEU A 232 7.23 -13.89 11.34
N ILE A 233 7.73 -13.78 10.12
CA ILE A 233 7.55 -14.77 9.05
C ILE A 233 8.27 -16.07 9.44
N GLU A 234 9.56 -15.97 9.78
CA GLU A 234 10.41 -17.14 10.09
C GLU A 234 9.93 -17.83 11.35
N GLY A 235 9.69 -17.07 12.42
CA GLY A 235 9.22 -17.64 13.69
C GLY A 235 7.89 -18.36 13.57
N SER A 236 7.04 -17.88 12.69
CA SER A 236 5.74 -18.48 12.45
C SER A 236 5.75 -19.65 11.46
N ALA A 237 6.74 -19.73 10.57
CA ALA A 237 6.85 -20.81 9.60
C ALA A 237 7.68 -22.00 10.13
N ASN A 238 8.81 -21.70 10.78
CA ASN A 238 9.83 -22.68 11.15
C ASN A 238 10.02 -22.84 12.67
N GLY A 239 9.29 -22.07 13.47
CA GLY A 239 9.35 -22.10 14.94
C GLY A 239 10.10 -20.90 15.53
N TRP A 240 9.85 -20.67 16.82
CA TRP A 240 10.35 -19.51 17.56
C TRP A 240 11.69 -19.84 18.24
N ASP A 241 12.71 -20.14 17.43
CA ASP A 241 14.07 -20.36 17.90
C ASP A 241 14.87 -19.05 18.04
N ALA A 242 16.19 -19.16 18.23
CA ALA A 242 17.05 -17.99 18.44
C ALA A 242 17.10 -17.02 17.25
N LEU A 243 16.93 -17.50 16.02
CA LEU A 243 17.06 -16.68 14.82
C LEU A 243 15.87 -15.69 14.65
N PRO A 244 14.59 -16.14 14.62
CA PRO A 244 13.46 -15.21 14.54
C PRO A 244 13.34 -14.29 15.75
N VAL A 245 13.55 -14.81 16.98
CA VAL A 245 13.52 -13.99 18.21
C VAL A 245 14.65 -12.95 18.19
N GLY A 246 15.86 -13.35 17.81
CA GLY A 246 16.99 -12.42 17.64
C GLY A 246 16.71 -11.36 16.58
N SER A 247 16.08 -11.72 15.48
CA SER A 247 15.69 -10.78 14.42
C SER A 247 14.68 -9.74 14.90
N LEU A 248 13.65 -10.18 15.68
CA LEU A 248 12.70 -9.26 16.32
C LEU A 248 13.40 -8.30 17.29
N ALA A 249 14.31 -8.82 18.11
CA ALA A 249 15.08 -8.00 19.05
C ALA A 249 15.93 -6.95 18.32
N VAL A 250 16.62 -7.35 17.25
CA VAL A 250 17.39 -6.41 16.39
C VAL A 250 16.46 -5.37 15.76
N GLY A 251 15.29 -5.76 15.26
CA GLY A 251 14.28 -4.85 14.72
C GLY A 251 13.82 -3.80 15.76
N LEU A 252 13.53 -4.25 16.98
CA LEU A 252 13.10 -3.36 18.08
C LEU A 252 14.21 -2.41 18.52
N VAL A 253 15.46 -2.90 18.61
CA VAL A 253 16.63 -2.04 18.91
C VAL A 253 16.82 -1.01 17.81
N ALA A 254 16.74 -1.41 16.55
CA ALA A 254 16.83 -0.50 15.41
C ALA A 254 15.70 0.54 15.41
N LEU A 255 14.48 0.18 15.81
CA LEU A 255 13.36 1.11 16.01
C LEU A 255 13.67 2.16 17.07
N ALA A 256 14.23 1.74 18.20
CA ALA A 256 14.65 2.67 19.25
C ALA A 256 15.75 3.63 18.78
N LEU A 257 16.73 3.11 18.02
CA LEU A 257 17.79 3.91 17.41
C LEU A 257 17.24 4.86 16.34
N PHE A 258 16.28 4.41 15.52
CA PHE A 258 15.57 5.25 14.58
C PHE A 258 14.83 6.39 15.29
N ALA A 259 14.03 6.08 16.31
CA ALA A 259 13.32 7.09 17.09
C ALA A 259 14.25 8.12 17.73
N ARG A 260 15.40 7.65 18.28
CA ARG A 260 16.45 8.54 18.80
C ARG A 260 17.04 9.41 17.68
N ARG A 261 17.34 8.81 16.52
CA ARG A 261 17.92 9.51 15.36
C ARG A 261 17.00 10.62 14.87
N GLN A 262 15.68 10.37 14.78
CA GLN A 262 14.71 11.37 14.35
C GLN A 262 14.68 12.62 15.25
N ARG A 263 15.08 12.50 16.53
CA ARG A 263 15.13 13.62 17.48
C ARG A 263 16.41 14.46 17.37
N ILE A 264 17.53 13.87 16.90
CA ILE A 264 18.85 14.51 16.92
C ILE A 264 19.39 14.84 15.52
N ALA A 265 18.80 14.29 14.46
CA ALA A 265 19.24 14.55 13.09
C ALA A 265 18.90 15.99 12.68
N ALA A 266 19.83 16.65 11.97
CA ALA A 266 19.58 17.98 11.43
C ALA A 266 18.48 18.01 10.38
N ASN A 267 18.36 16.93 9.57
CA ASN A 267 17.34 16.76 8.57
C ASN A 267 16.70 15.36 8.74
N PRO A 268 15.81 15.16 9.74
CA PRO A 268 15.20 13.87 9.99
C PRO A 268 14.27 13.44 8.86
N LEU A 269 14.10 12.13 8.66
CA LEU A 269 13.15 11.58 7.68
C LEU A 269 11.72 11.97 8.00
N ILE A 270 11.35 11.90 9.29
CA ILE A 270 10.06 12.35 9.81
C ILE A 270 10.34 13.58 10.67
N LYS A 271 9.79 14.74 10.31
CA LYS A 271 9.98 15.96 11.07
C LYS A 271 9.42 15.80 12.49
N PRO A 272 10.11 16.30 13.54
CA PRO A 272 9.63 16.23 14.94
C PRO A 272 8.28 16.92 15.15
N SER A 273 7.97 17.98 14.37
CA SER A 273 6.66 18.65 14.35
C SER A 273 5.51 17.68 14.06
N LEU A 274 5.69 16.75 13.12
CA LEU A 274 4.73 15.71 12.78
C LEU A 274 4.47 14.75 13.95
N LEU A 275 5.53 14.33 14.63
CA LEU A 275 5.42 13.43 15.79
C LEU A 275 4.77 14.09 17.02
N SER A 276 4.82 15.43 17.11
CA SER A 276 4.12 16.20 18.16
C SER A 276 2.65 16.45 17.82
N ASN A 277 2.24 16.30 16.54
CA ASN A 277 0.85 16.43 16.12
C ASN A 277 0.04 15.20 16.54
N ARG A 278 -0.95 15.41 17.43
CA ARG A 278 -1.80 14.31 17.95
C ARG A 278 -2.66 13.65 16.88
N GLY A 279 -3.15 14.41 15.91
CA GLY A 279 -3.93 13.88 14.79
C GLY A 279 -3.11 12.93 13.93
N PHE A 280 -1.89 13.33 13.60
CA PHE A 280 -0.96 12.53 12.82
C PHE A 280 -0.52 11.24 13.53
N THR A 281 -0.06 11.34 14.79
CA THR A 281 0.39 10.16 15.56
C THR A 281 -0.74 9.19 15.84
N ALA A 282 -1.94 9.67 16.18
CA ALA A 282 -3.13 8.84 16.30
C ALA A 282 -3.49 8.18 14.95
N GLY A 283 -3.38 8.93 13.84
CA GLY A 283 -3.58 8.42 12.48
C GLY A 283 -2.61 7.29 12.12
N LEU A 284 -1.34 7.40 12.50
CA LEU A 284 -0.36 6.31 12.30
C LEU A 284 -0.75 5.04 13.07
N ILE A 285 -1.20 5.17 14.34
CA ILE A 285 -1.61 4.03 15.17
C ILE A 285 -2.87 3.36 14.59
N VAL A 286 -3.90 4.15 14.30
CA VAL A 286 -5.15 3.65 13.70
C VAL A 286 -4.88 3.05 12.33
N GLY A 287 -4.05 3.70 11.51
CA GLY A 287 -3.63 3.19 10.20
C GLY A 287 -2.90 1.86 10.30
N LEU A 288 -1.95 1.72 11.23
CA LEU A 288 -1.22 0.46 11.44
C LEU A 288 -2.19 -0.69 11.76
N LEU A 289 -3.09 -0.51 12.70
CA LEU A 289 -4.05 -1.56 13.10
C LEU A 289 -5.04 -1.85 11.97
N PHE A 290 -5.63 -0.82 11.38
CA PHE A 290 -6.65 -0.95 10.35
C PHE A 290 -6.10 -1.62 9.08
N PHE A 291 -4.97 -1.17 8.55
CA PHE A 291 -4.39 -1.73 7.33
C PHE A 291 -3.84 -3.14 7.54
N ALA A 292 -3.37 -3.48 8.74
CA ALA A 292 -3.00 -4.85 9.08
C ALA A 292 -4.21 -5.79 9.05
N VAL A 293 -5.33 -5.39 9.68
CA VAL A 293 -6.59 -6.13 9.66
C VAL A 293 -7.11 -6.31 8.23
N THR A 294 -7.14 -5.22 7.46
CA THR A 294 -7.67 -5.22 6.10
C THR A 294 -6.88 -6.16 5.18
N SER A 295 -5.55 -6.03 5.18
CA SER A 295 -4.68 -6.88 4.37
C SER A 295 -4.75 -8.35 4.79
N GLY A 296 -4.62 -8.63 6.10
CA GLY A 296 -4.69 -9.99 6.62
C GLY A 296 -6.04 -10.66 6.34
N SER A 297 -7.15 -9.93 6.54
CA SER A 297 -8.50 -10.46 6.27
C SER A 297 -8.69 -10.80 4.79
N THR A 298 -8.32 -9.87 3.89
CA THR A 298 -8.46 -10.08 2.43
C THR A 298 -7.64 -11.29 1.99
N TYR A 299 -6.42 -11.41 2.50
CA TYR A 299 -5.53 -12.51 2.13
C TYR A 299 -6.05 -13.86 2.61
N VAL A 300 -6.50 -13.98 3.88
CA VAL A 300 -6.99 -15.24 4.42
C VAL A 300 -8.33 -15.67 3.81
N VAL A 301 -9.21 -14.70 3.48
CA VAL A 301 -10.45 -15.00 2.74
C VAL A 301 -10.13 -15.58 1.36
N SER A 302 -9.13 -15.03 0.66
CA SER A 302 -8.65 -15.56 -0.61
C SER A 302 -8.10 -16.98 -0.49
N LEU A 303 -7.26 -17.25 0.52
CA LEU A 303 -6.72 -18.57 0.78
C LEU A 303 -7.82 -19.59 1.11
N PHE A 304 -8.78 -19.23 1.97
CA PHE A 304 -9.91 -20.09 2.32
C PHE A 304 -10.74 -20.46 1.09
N MET A 305 -11.05 -19.49 0.22
CA MET A 305 -11.76 -19.77 -1.03
C MET A 305 -11.00 -20.76 -1.91
N GLN A 306 -9.68 -20.62 -2.04
CA GLN A 306 -8.87 -21.47 -2.90
C GLN A 306 -8.58 -22.84 -2.28
N GLN A 307 -8.16 -22.90 -1.00
CA GLN A 307 -7.70 -24.13 -0.39
C GLN A 307 -8.80 -24.93 0.30
N ALA A 308 -9.81 -24.26 0.87
CA ALA A 308 -10.89 -24.91 1.59
C ALA A 308 -12.14 -25.17 0.74
N LEU A 309 -12.50 -24.20 -0.12
CA LEU A 309 -13.65 -24.31 -1.01
C LEU A 309 -13.28 -24.82 -2.41
N ASN A 310 -12.00 -25.12 -2.65
CA ASN A 310 -11.45 -25.58 -3.93
C ASN A 310 -11.81 -24.65 -5.12
N ALA A 311 -11.94 -23.34 -4.86
CA ALA A 311 -12.19 -22.35 -5.89
C ALA A 311 -10.93 -22.17 -6.75
N GLY A 312 -11.07 -22.19 -8.06
CA GLY A 312 -9.98 -21.81 -8.94
C GLY A 312 -9.60 -20.34 -8.76
N PRO A 313 -8.41 -19.91 -9.23
CA PRO A 313 -7.95 -18.52 -9.09
C PRO A 313 -8.96 -17.48 -9.58
N ARG A 314 -9.61 -17.76 -10.71
CA ARG A 314 -10.67 -16.91 -11.28
C ARG A 314 -11.88 -16.79 -10.36
N ASP A 315 -12.37 -17.93 -9.84
CA ASP A 315 -13.55 -17.95 -8.98
C ASP A 315 -13.28 -17.30 -7.65
N ALA A 316 -12.08 -17.48 -7.06
CA ALA A 316 -11.65 -16.79 -5.87
C ALA A 316 -11.57 -15.27 -6.10
N ALA A 317 -11.05 -14.82 -7.25
CA ALA A 317 -11.04 -13.42 -7.64
C ALA A 317 -12.44 -12.84 -7.76
N LEU A 318 -13.38 -13.56 -8.41
CA LEU A 318 -14.78 -13.18 -8.50
C LEU A 318 -15.46 -13.16 -7.13
N GLY A 319 -15.10 -14.08 -6.23
CA GLY A 319 -15.56 -14.13 -4.84
C GLY A 319 -15.14 -12.92 -4.00
N LEU A 320 -14.04 -12.23 -4.37
CA LEU A 320 -13.58 -10.99 -3.75
C LEU A 320 -14.18 -9.72 -4.39
N LEU A 321 -14.85 -9.81 -5.55
CA LEU A 321 -15.50 -8.64 -6.18
C LEU A 321 -16.50 -7.93 -5.25
N PRO A 322 -17.32 -8.61 -4.44
CA PRO A 322 -18.23 -7.93 -3.51
C PRO A 322 -17.48 -7.04 -2.50
N LEU A 323 -16.33 -7.49 -1.98
CA LEU A 323 -15.47 -6.66 -1.08
C LEU A 323 -15.15 -5.33 -1.73
N THR A 324 -14.73 -5.38 -2.93
CA THR A 324 -14.35 -4.31 -3.80
C THR A 324 -15.45 -3.35 -4.12
N ILE A 325 -16.59 -3.87 -4.56
CA ILE A 325 -17.79 -3.08 -4.82
C ILE A 325 -18.17 -2.33 -3.57
N GLY A 326 -18.10 -2.99 -2.40
CA GLY A 326 -18.31 -2.37 -1.09
C GLY A 326 -17.34 -1.21 -0.82
N ILE A 327 -16.04 -1.41 -1.05
CA ILE A 327 -15.01 -0.37 -0.86
C ILE A 327 -15.29 0.84 -1.75
N ILE A 328 -15.58 0.63 -3.04
CA ILE A 328 -15.84 1.72 -4.00
C ILE A 328 -17.10 2.51 -3.63
N ILE A 329 -18.20 1.81 -3.31
CA ILE A 329 -19.46 2.46 -2.91
C ILE A 329 -19.24 3.31 -1.66
N ALA A 330 -18.59 2.75 -0.64
CA ALA A 330 -18.35 3.44 0.61
C ALA A 330 -17.39 4.62 0.43
N ALA A 331 -16.29 4.46 -0.29
CA ALA A 331 -15.34 5.54 -0.56
C ALA A 331 -16.04 6.73 -1.26
N GLY A 332 -16.87 6.45 -2.27
CA GLY A 332 -17.64 7.49 -2.95
C GLY A 332 -18.64 8.22 -2.05
N ALA A 333 -19.38 7.47 -1.21
CA ALA A 333 -20.34 8.04 -0.28
C ALA A 333 -19.66 8.86 0.84
N CYS A 334 -18.48 8.45 1.28
CA CYS A 334 -17.76 9.08 2.39
C CYS A 334 -17.11 10.42 2.05
N MET A 335 -16.79 10.70 0.79
CA MET A 335 -16.19 11.97 0.37
C MET A 335 -16.98 13.21 0.86
N ALA A 336 -18.33 13.13 0.84
CA ALA A 336 -19.18 14.20 1.33
C ALA A 336 -19.41 14.16 2.85
N LEU A 337 -19.28 12.98 3.46
CA LEU A 337 -19.58 12.76 4.87
C LEU A 337 -18.38 13.02 5.79
N THR A 338 -17.15 12.85 5.31
CA THR A 338 -15.92 13.04 6.10
C THR A 338 -15.87 14.42 6.76
N ARG A 339 -16.26 15.47 6.01
CA ARG A 339 -16.31 16.85 6.52
C ARG A 339 -17.30 17.04 7.67
N ARG A 340 -18.41 16.26 7.70
CA ARG A 340 -19.48 16.40 8.72
C ARG A 340 -19.26 15.48 9.91
N LEU A 341 -18.82 14.26 9.68
CA LEU A 341 -18.75 13.21 10.69
C LEU A 341 -17.34 13.00 11.27
N GLY A 342 -16.29 13.42 10.55
CA GLY A 342 -14.91 13.28 11.02
C GLY A 342 -14.60 11.85 11.50
N ARG A 343 -14.00 11.70 12.70
CA ARG A 343 -13.65 10.38 13.28
C ARG A 343 -14.84 9.45 13.49
N THR A 344 -16.06 10.00 13.62
CA THR A 344 -17.28 9.17 13.79
C THR A 344 -17.51 8.30 12.57
N LEU A 345 -17.11 8.78 11.39
CA LEU A 345 -17.20 8.00 10.14
C LEU A 345 -16.28 6.77 10.19
N ILE A 346 -15.06 6.89 10.75
CA ILE A 346 -14.16 5.75 10.96
C ILE A 346 -14.79 4.74 11.94
N LEU A 347 -15.38 5.20 13.04
CA LEU A 347 -16.08 4.32 13.98
C LEU A 347 -17.23 3.56 13.30
N ILE A 348 -18.06 4.25 12.51
CA ILE A 348 -19.13 3.63 11.73
C ILE A 348 -18.55 2.57 10.76
N GLY A 349 -17.50 2.90 10.01
CA GLY A 349 -16.84 1.98 9.11
C GLY A 349 -16.29 0.73 9.82
N MET A 350 -15.66 0.90 11.00
CA MET A 350 -15.19 -0.23 11.80
C MET A 350 -16.32 -1.11 12.33
N LEU A 351 -17.43 -0.51 12.77
CA LEU A 351 -18.61 -1.27 13.18
C LEU A 351 -19.21 -2.07 12.01
N ILE A 352 -19.29 -1.48 10.82
CA ILE A 352 -19.73 -2.19 9.62
C ILE A 352 -18.76 -3.34 9.30
N THR A 353 -17.43 -3.12 9.40
CA THR A 353 -16.42 -4.18 9.21
C THR A 353 -16.60 -5.30 10.22
N LEU A 354 -16.86 -4.99 11.50
CA LEU A 354 -17.14 -5.98 12.54
C LEU A 354 -18.40 -6.80 12.21
N VAL A 355 -19.47 -6.17 11.74
CA VAL A 355 -20.70 -6.87 11.34
C VAL A 355 -20.44 -7.80 10.15
N GLY A 356 -19.75 -7.33 9.11
CA GLY A 356 -19.42 -8.13 7.93
C GLY A 356 -18.51 -9.32 8.26
N THR A 357 -17.44 -9.07 9.01
CA THR A 357 -16.50 -10.13 9.45
C THR A 357 -17.17 -11.10 10.42
N GLY A 358 -18.03 -10.62 11.34
CA GLY A 358 -18.82 -11.46 12.24
C GLY A 358 -19.83 -12.33 11.47
N TRP A 359 -20.42 -11.81 10.40
CA TRP A 359 -21.29 -12.60 9.50
C TRP A 359 -20.48 -13.68 8.76
N LEU A 360 -19.29 -13.34 8.22
CA LEU A 360 -18.39 -14.34 7.65
C LEU A 360 -18.06 -15.45 8.66
N LEU A 361 -17.72 -15.07 9.90
CA LEU A 361 -17.45 -16.03 10.98
C LEU A 361 -18.64 -16.93 11.24
N ALA A 362 -19.85 -16.37 11.33
CA ALA A 362 -21.07 -17.14 11.57
C ALA A 362 -21.32 -18.16 10.44
N LEU A 363 -21.12 -17.78 9.19
CA LEU A 363 -21.26 -18.68 8.03
C LEU A 363 -20.24 -19.83 8.11
N VAL A 364 -18.97 -19.53 8.38
CA VAL A 364 -17.90 -20.55 8.48
C VAL A 364 -18.15 -21.50 9.65
N VAL A 365 -18.60 -21.00 10.80
CA VAL A 365 -18.90 -21.84 11.97
C VAL A 365 -20.10 -22.75 11.72
N ALA A 366 -21.12 -22.24 11.01
CA ALA A 366 -22.36 -23.00 10.76
C ALA A 366 -22.22 -24.07 9.65
N HIS A 367 -21.42 -23.81 8.64
CA HIS A 367 -21.38 -24.65 7.43
C HIS A 367 -19.98 -25.22 7.11
N GLY A 368 -18.93 -24.78 7.83
CA GLY A 368 -17.58 -25.26 7.61
C GLY A 368 -17.08 -25.01 6.18
N THR A 369 -16.68 -26.08 5.52
CA THR A 369 -16.22 -26.07 4.11
C THR A 369 -17.33 -26.36 3.10
N ASP A 370 -18.57 -26.64 3.56
CA ASP A 370 -19.73 -26.92 2.68
C ASP A 370 -20.41 -25.61 2.19
N LEU A 371 -19.68 -24.51 2.22
CA LEU A 371 -20.12 -23.20 1.77
C LEU A 371 -19.95 -23.05 0.26
N SER A 372 -20.99 -22.54 -0.40
CA SER A 372 -20.81 -22.03 -1.76
C SER A 372 -20.06 -20.69 -1.71
N LEU A 373 -19.21 -20.45 -2.72
CA LEU A 373 -18.47 -19.20 -2.86
C LEU A 373 -19.38 -17.96 -2.78
N TRP A 374 -20.54 -18.03 -3.43
CA TRP A 374 -21.52 -16.94 -3.49
C TRP A 374 -22.31 -16.73 -2.19
N ALA A 375 -22.34 -17.71 -1.28
CA ALA A 375 -22.92 -17.53 0.05
C ALA A 375 -22.09 -16.56 0.91
N LEU A 376 -20.79 -16.42 0.64
CA LEU A 376 -19.91 -15.45 1.30
C LEU A 376 -20.10 -14.02 0.79
N ALA A 377 -20.62 -13.84 -0.43
CA ALA A 377 -20.67 -12.56 -1.13
C ALA A 377 -21.35 -11.43 -0.34
N PRO A 378 -22.50 -11.62 0.34
CA PRO A 378 -23.13 -10.54 1.11
C PRO A 378 -22.26 -10.09 2.32
N ALA A 379 -21.66 -11.04 3.03
CA ALA A 379 -20.82 -10.75 4.18
C ALA A 379 -19.51 -10.06 3.74
N VAL A 380 -18.92 -10.51 2.63
CA VAL A 380 -17.75 -9.91 1.98
C VAL A 380 -18.05 -8.47 1.52
N LEU A 381 -19.24 -8.23 0.93
CA LEU A 381 -19.70 -6.89 0.54
C LEU A 381 -19.78 -5.93 1.75
N VAL A 382 -20.42 -6.38 2.83
CA VAL A 382 -20.57 -5.58 4.06
C VAL A 382 -19.20 -5.26 4.67
N THR A 383 -18.28 -6.24 4.69
CA THR A 383 -16.89 -6.01 5.13
C THR A 383 -16.22 -4.94 4.26
N GLY A 384 -16.40 -5.00 2.95
CA GLY A 384 -15.87 -4.01 2.00
C GLY A 384 -16.45 -2.61 2.21
N LEU A 385 -17.75 -2.48 2.49
CA LEU A 385 -18.38 -1.20 2.84
C LEU A 385 -17.72 -0.57 4.08
N GLY A 386 -17.47 -1.37 5.12
CA GLY A 386 -16.79 -0.90 6.32
C GLY A 386 -15.35 -0.45 6.04
N MET A 387 -14.58 -1.26 5.31
CA MET A 387 -13.19 -0.94 4.95
C MET A 387 -13.10 0.32 4.09
N GLY A 388 -13.95 0.47 3.08
CA GLY A 388 -13.97 1.63 2.20
C GLY A 388 -14.33 2.93 2.93
N THR A 389 -15.19 2.85 3.95
CA THR A 389 -15.53 3.99 4.82
C THR A 389 -14.31 4.48 5.61
N CYS A 390 -13.43 3.58 6.05
CA CYS A 390 -12.26 3.94 6.85
C CYS A 390 -11.06 4.41 6.00
N PHE A 391 -10.86 3.82 4.82
CA PHE A 391 -9.62 3.93 4.04
C PHE A 391 -9.21 5.38 3.78
N GLY A 392 -10.02 6.14 3.04
CA GLY A 392 -9.74 7.54 2.74
C GLY A 392 -9.84 8.45 3.97
N THR A 393 -10.82 8.18 4.85
CA THR A 393 -11.10 9.00 6.02
C THR A 393 -9.93 9.02 7.02
N ILE A 394 -9.18 7.92 7.17
CA ILE A 394 -7.98 7.88 8.02
C ILE A 394 -6.92 8.84 7.48
N PHE A 395 -6.66 8.85 6.16
CA PHE A 395 -5.73 9.78 5.54
C PHE A 395 -6.17 11.23 5.69
N ASP A 396 -7.44 11.53 5.42
CA ASP A 396 -7.99 12.89 5.50
C ASP A 396 -7.86 13.48 6.91
N ILE A 397 -8.12 12.67 7.95
CA ILE A 397 -8.06 13.14 9.33
C ILE A 397 -6.61 13.21 9.82
N ALA A 398 -5.77 12.25 9.47
CA ALA A 398 -4.38 12.21 9.90
C ALA A 398 -3.54 13.33 9.28
N LEU A 399 -3.87 13.76 8.05
CA LEU A 399 -3.13 14.78 7.31
C LEU A 399 -3.77 16.17 7.39
N GLY A 400 -4.99 16.28 7.89
CA GLY A 400 -5.79 17.50 7.80
C GLY A 400 -5.19 18.72 8.50
N ASP A 401 -4.49 18.54 9.64
CA ASP A 401 -3.86 19.62 10.41
C ASP A 401 -2.35 19.77 10.10
N ILE A 402 -1.87 19.19 9.01
CA ILE A 402 -0.46 19.24 8.64
C ILE A 402 -0.18 20.44 7.73
N ALA A 403 0.90 21.17 8.04
CA ALA A 403 1.35 22.29 7.23
C ALA A 403 1.66 21.86 5.79
N PRO A 404 1.34 22.67 4.76
CA PRO A 404 1.51 22.30 3.35
C PRO A 404 2.95 21.89 2.98
N ASP A 405 3.96 22.48 3.63
CA ASP A 405 5.38 22.15 3.43
C ASP A 405 5.80 20.82 4.08
N GLU A 406 4.97 20.25 4.95
CA GLU A 406 5.17 18.96 5.63
C GLU A 406 4.27 17.86 5.09
N ALA A 407 3.24 18.20 4.29
CA ALA A 407 2.23 17.27 3.79
C ALA A 407 2.83 16.08 3.03
N GLY A 408 3.86 16.32 2.21
CA GLY A 408 4.57 15.26 1.48
C GLY A 408 5.27 14.26 2.42
N SER A 409 5.96 14.75 3.45
CA SER A 409 6.63 13.89 4.45
C SER A 409 5.62 13.12 5.30
N ALA A 410 4.51 13.77 5.68
CA ALA A 410 3.44 13.15 6.46
C ALA A 410 2.70 12.07 5.66
N GLY A 411 2.33 12.38 4.41
CA GLY A 411 1.70 11.40 3.50
C GLY A 411 2.59 10.20 3.23
N GLY A 412 3.88 10.44 2.97
CA GLY A 412 4.87 9.37 2.80
C GLY A 412 5.00 8.48 4.04
N ALA A 413 5.03 9.06 5.24
CA ALA A 413 5.10 8.29 6.48
C ALA A 413 3.82 7.46 6.72
N LEU A 414 2.64 8.00 6.43
CA LEU A 414 1.37 7.28 6.58
C LEU A 414 1.27 6.12 5.57
N THR A 415 1.70 6.34 4.33
CA THR A 415 1.77 5.28 3.31
C THR A 415 2.81 4.20 3.67
N ALA A 416 3.97 4.58 4.23
CA ALA A 416 4.95 3.61 4.73
C ALA A 416 4.38 2.74 5.86
N ILE A 417 3.62 3.33 6.79
CA ILE A 417 2.89 2.58 7.83
C ILE A 417 1.83 1.67 7.23
N GLN A 418 1.11 2.12 6.21
CA GLN A 418 0.15 1.28 5.48
C GLN A 418 0.81 0.03 4.88
N GLN A 419 1.96 0.19 4.21
CA GLN A 419 2.69 -0.92 3.61
C GLN A 419 3.25 -1.89 4.66
N LEU A 420 3.83 -1.34 5.74
CA LEU A 420 4.27 -2.13 6.89
C LEU A 420 3.12 -2.92 7.50
N ALA A 421 1.99 -2.26 7.73
CA ALA A 421 0.79 -2.88 8.28
C ALA A 421 0.26 -4.00 7.38
N ALA A 422 0.23 -3.77 6.06
CA ALA A 422 -0.20 -4.77 5.09
C ALA A 422 0.68 -6.03 5.15
N GLY A 423 2.00 -5.86 5.22
CA GLY A 423 2.94 -6.97 5.35
C GLY A 423 2.79 -7.71 6.69
N ILE A 424 2.73 -6.99 7.81
CA ILE A 424 2.53 -7.59 9.15
C ILE A 424 1.18 -8.32 9.22
N GLY A 425 0.13 -7.69 8.72
CA GLY A 425 -1.23 -8.25 8.77
C GLY A 425 -1.36 -9.54 7.97
N SER A 426 -0.88 -9.53 6.72
CA SER A 426 -0.89 -10.74 5.89
C SER A 426 -0.05 -11.86 6.50
N ALA A 427 1.19 -11.57 6.95
CA ALA A 427 2.06 -12.56 7.57
C ALA A 427 1.47 -13.12 8.86
N THR A 428 0.89 -12.28 9.74
CA THR A 428 0.32 -12.71 11.01
C THR A 428 -0.92 -13.58 10.81
N VAL A 429 -1.87 -13.12 9.98
CA VAL A 429 -3.15 -13.84 9.82
C VAL A 429 -2.95 -15.13 9.03
N THR A 430 -2.08 -15.16 8.01
CA THR A 430 -1.74 -16.41 7.29
C THR A 430 -1.02 -17.41 8.20
N THR A 431 -0.16 -16.93 9.08
CA THR A 431 0.48 -17.79 10.08
C THR A 431 -0.53 -18.47 10.96
N ILE A 432 -1.49 -17.72 11.52
CA ILE A 432 -2.57 -18.26 12.34
C ILE A 432 -3.37 -19.28 11.52
N TYR A 433 -3.67 -18.96 10.27
CA TYR A 433 -4.42 -19.87 9.39
C TYR A 433 -3.72 -21.22 9.20
N PHE A 434 -2.41 -21.23 8.90
CA PHE A 434 -1.68 -22.46 8.64
C PHE A 434 -1.40 -23.30 9.91
N HIS A 435 -1.33 -22.67 11.09
CA HIS A 435 -1.10 -23.39 12.36
C HIS A 435 -2.38 -23.88 13.04
N ALA A 436 -3.54 -23.41 12.65
CA ALA A 436 -4.81 -23.76 13.30
C ALA A 436 -5.39 -25.12 12.83
N GLY A 437 -4.73 -25.84 11.93
CA GLY A 437 -5.14 -27.20 11.53
C GLY A 437 -6.24 -27.21 10.47
N ALA A 438 -7.41 -27.84 10.74
CA ALA A 438 -8.46 -27.99 9.74
C ALA A 438 -8.94 -26.66 9.13
N PRO A 439 -9.17 -26.57 7.80
CA PRO A 439 -9.41 -25.31 7.09
C PRO A 439 -10.54 -24.45 7.65
N ALA A 440 -11.67 -25.06 8.06
CA ALA A 440 -12.78 -24.32 8.68
C ALA A 440 -12.41 -23.76 10.05
N HIS A 441 -11.67 -24.52 10.86
CA HIS A 441 -11.17 -24.05 12.16
C HIS A 441 -10.11 -22.98 11.97
N ALA A 442 -9.21 -23.14 11.02
CA ALA A 442 -8.19 -22.17 10.65
C ALA A 442 -8.81 -20.82 10.24
N MET A 443 -9.84 -20.85 9.41
CA MET A 443 -10.58 -19.65 9.04
C MET A 443 -11.30 -19.02 10.23
N THR A 444 -11.91 -19.83 11.09
CA THR A 444 -12.59 -19.37 12.32
C THR A 444 -11.63 -18.60 13.22
N VAL A 445 -10.45 -19.17 13.54
CA VAL A 445 -9.45 -18.54 14.40
C VAL A 445 -8.90 -17.26 13.76
N SER A 446 -8.67 -17.28 12.46
CA SER A 446 -8.21 -16.11 11.70
C SER A 446 -9.23 -14.97 11.74
N LEU A 447 -10.52 -15.26 11.52
CA LEU A 447 -11.59 -14.24 11.59
C LEU A 447 -11.80 -13.72 13.01
N VAL A 448 -11.67 -14.57 14.03
CA VAL A 448 -11.70 -14.13 15.44
C VAL A 448 -10.54 -13.17 15.73
N THR A 449 -9.34 -13.46 15.22
CA THR A 449 -8.18 -12.56 15.35
C THR A 449 -8.45 -11.22 14.69
N VAL A 450 -8.98 -11.21 13.48
CA VAL A 450 -9.37 -9.99 12.75
C VAL A 450 -10.40 -9.18 13.56
N LEU A 451 -11.42 -9.83 14.11
CA LEU A 451 -12.43 -9.18 14.96
C LEU A 451 -11.83 -8.57 16.22
N VAL A 452 -10.96 -9.30 16.92
CA VAL A 452 -10.29 -8.83 18.14
C VAL A 452 -9.44 -7.58 17.83
N VAL A 453 -8.62 -7.61 16.79
CA VAL A 453 -7.79 -6.45 16.42
C VAL A 453 -8.65 -5.28 15.99
N THR A 454 -9.76 -5.52 15.27
CA THR A 454 -10.71 -4.45 14.90
C THR A 454 -11.36 -3.82 16.14
N VAL A 455 -11.73 -4.62 17.14
CA VAL A 455 -12.25 -4.13 18.43
C VAL A 455 -11.20 -3.31 19.18
N VAL A 456 -9.94 -3.76 19.20
CA VAL A 456 -8.82 -3.03 19.80
C VAL A 456 -8.57 -1.69 19.08
N CYS A 457 -8.85 -1.62 17.78
CA CYS A 457 -8.72 -0.39 17.01
C CYS A 457 -9.78 0.67 17.38
N LEU A 458 -10.98 0.27 17.84
CA LEU A 458 -12.05 1.23 18.18
C LEU A 458 -11.63 2.28 19.22
N PRO A 459 -11.04 1.96 20.39
CA PRO A 459 -10.56 2.97 21.32
C PRO A 459 -9.41 3.81 20.74
N ALA A 460 -8.56 3.27 19.86
CA ALA A 460 -7.52 4.05 19.22
C ALA A 460 -8.10 5.15 18.31
N VAL A 461 -9.25 4.95 17.68
CA VAL A 461 -9.95 5.98 16.90
C VAL A 461 -10.34 7.18 17.76
N LEU A 462 -10.60 6.98 19.04
CA LEU A 462 -10.94 8.07 19.96
C LEU A 462 -9.78 9.06 20.20
N LEU A 463 -8.54 8.65 19.90
CA LEU A 463 -7.35 9.50 19.95
C LEU A 463 -7.32 10.50 18.79
N LEU A 464 -8.01 10.21 17.66
CA LEU A 464 -8.11 11.11 16.52
C LEU A 464 -8.91 12.38 16.86
N PRO A 465 -8.63 13.52 16.21
CA PRO A 465 -9.44 14.74 16.29
C PRO A 465 -10.91 14.46 15.93
N ARG A 466 -11.82 15.21 16.56
CA ARG A 466 -13.28 15.00 16.35
C ARG A 466 -13.72 15.32 14.93
N ASN A 467 -13.20 16.39 14.37
CA ASN A 467 -13.58 16.89 13.05
C ASN A 467 -12.35 16.88 12.13
N ALA A 468 -12.55 16.64 10.84
CA ALA A 468 -11.57 17.03 9.86
C ALA A 468 -11.43 18.57 9.90
N PRO A 469 -10.21 19.13 9.82
CA PRO A 469 -10.02 20.57 9.86
C PRO A 469 -10.83 21.25 8.77
N ALA A 470 -11.48 22.36 9.11
CA ALA A 470 -12.09 23.24 8.12
C ALA A 470 -10.95 23.78 7.22
N GLU A 471 -11.10 23.67 5.91
CA GLU A 471 -10.27 24.43 4.97
C GLU A 471 -10.23 25.88 5.46
N GLN A 472 -9.04 26.36 5.86
CA GLN A 472 -8.87 27.78 6.11
C GLN A 472 -9.19 28.50 4.80
N ALA A 473 -10.36 29.11 4.76
CA ALA A 473 -10.76 30.00 3.70
C ALA A 473 -9.76 31.17 3.67
N SER A 474 -8.84 31.13 2.72
CA SER A 474 -7.94 32.23 2.39
C SER A 474 -8.12 32.65 0.94
#